data_fb2e99ef7c94faa92c4671f503f1b2aa
#
_entry.id   fb2e99ef7c94faa92c4671f503f1b2aa
#
_cell.length_a   1.000
_cell.length_b   1.000
_cell.length_c   1.000
_cell.angle_alpha   90.00
_cell.angle_beta   90.00
_cell.angle_gamma   90.00
#
_symmetry.space_group_name_H-M   'P 1'
#
loop_
_entity.id
_entity.type
_entity.pdbx_description
1 polymer ?
#
loop_
_entity_poly.entity_id
_entity_poly.type
_entity_poly.pdbx_seq_one_letter_code
_entity_poly.pdbx_strand_id
1 'polypeptide(L)'
;MTPEHLSFIYAFSEESDKNKHLESLPNDTLILSFNIPGRPATKKTSQRVVRRGGFTRILPSLLYEKYEKHCKSYCESIWKEYGYDPIDFGISIKLNVYLDSWIVGDECGYQQANGDIIQAHGIIKDDMWIHWVDNGEHMIHYDKENPRIEVELKRFKHPKEDYRNEKIEKEAIKEAKKKAKTKKE
;
A
#
# COMPACT_ATOMS: atom_id res chain seq x y z
N MET A 1 12.05 15.09 14.75
CA MET A 1 12.54 14.90 13.38
C MET A 1 11.42 15.34 12.46
N THR A 2 11.58 16.47 11.81
CA THR A 2 10.64 16.99 10.80
C THR A 2 10.68 16.08 9.58
N PRO A 3 9.57 15.71 8.98
CA PRO A 3 9.53 14.88 7.76
C PRO A 3 9.95 15.72 6.55
N GLU A 4 11.25 15.87 6.34
CA GLU A 4 11.81 16.70 5.25
C GLU A 4 11.68 16.09 3.85
N HIS A 5 10.99 14.95 3.69
CA HIS A 5 10.96 14.22 2.42
C HIS A 5 9.55 13.82 1.92
N LEU A 6 8.52 14.60 2.29
CA LEU A 6 7.19 14.42 1.74
C LEU A 6 6.92 15.47 0.68
N SER A 7 7.08 15.12 -0.59
CA SER A 7 6.64 15.97 -1.70
C SER A 7 5.19 15.62 -2.06
N PHE A 8 4.27 16.51 -1.68
CA PHE A 8 2.87 16.45 -2.10
C PHE A 8 2.61 17.41 -3.26
N ILE A 9 1.95 16.90 -4.28
CA ILE A 9 1.65 17.69 -5.47
C ILE A 9 0.33 18.48 -5.35
N TYR A 10 -0.58 18.11 -4.41
CA TYR A 10 -1.91 18.72 -4.35
C TYR A 10 -2.40 18.99 -2.92
N ALA A 11 -2.85 20.25 -2.68
CA ALA A 11 -3.60 20.65 -1.51
C ALA A 11 -5.11 20.66 -1.86
N PHE A 12 -5.96 19.99 -1.06
CA PHE A 12 -7.39 19.87 -1.34
C PHE A 12 -8.26 20.60 -0.32
N SER A 13 -9.41 21.10 -0.78
CA SER A 13 -10.34 21.92 0.00
C SER A 13 -11.52 21.18 0.61
N GLU A 14 -11.87 19.94 0.17
CA GLU A 14 -13.03 19.19 0.70
C GLU A 14 -12.76 17.68 0.81
N GLU A 15 -13.26 17.07 1.91
CA GLU A 15 -12.92 15.73 2.38
C GLU A 15 -13.56 14.59 1.56
N SER A 16 -14.75 14.81 1.00
CA SER A 16 -15.57 13.74 0.38
C SER A 16 -15.15 13.29 -1.02
N ASP A 17 -14.28 14.03 -1.70
CA ASP A 17 -13.92 13.78 -3.12
C ASP A 17 -12.44 13.51 -3.37
N LYS A 18 -11.62 13.43 -2.31
CA LYS A 18 -10.16 13.26 -2.43
C LYS A 18 -9.79 12.00 -3.21
N ASN A 19 -10.34 10.84 -2.85
CA ASN A 19 -10.03 9.59 -3.55
C ASN A 19 -10.53 9.58 -5.00
N LYS A 20 -11.69 10.16 -5.28
CA LYS A 20 -12.19 10.31 -6.67
C LYS A 20 -11.28 11.20 -7.51
N HIS A 21 -10.75 12.28 -6.90
CA HIS A 21 -9.79 13.11 -7.58
C HIS A 21 -8.50 12.34 -7.89
N LEU A 22 -7.93 11.62 -6.91
CA LEU A 22 -6.74 10.80 -7.12
C LEU A 22 -6.97 9.71 -8.18
N GLU A 23 -8.15 9.08 -8.19
CA GLU A 23 -8.53 8.10 -9.20
C GLU A 23 -8.61 8.71 -10.61
N SER A 24 -9.00 9.98 -10.73
CA SER A 24 -9.12 10.68 -12.01
C SER A 24 -7.79 11.16 -12.60
N LEU A 25 -6.70 11.09 -11.85
CA LEU A 25 -5.38 11.51 -12.30
C LEU A 25 -4.90 10.67 -13.50
N PRO A 26 -4.10 11.25 -14.40
CA PRO A 26 -3.42 10.49 -15.45
C PRO A 26 -2.52 9.40 -14.88
N ASN A 27 -2.34 8.31 -15.64
CA ASN A 27 -1.35 7.29 -15.31
C ASN A 27 0.03 7.92 -15.09
N ASP A 28 0.82 7.29 -14.21
CA ASP A 28 2.16 7.71 -13.81
C ASP A 28 2.23 9.03 -13.02
N THR A 29 1.07 9.65 -12.70
CA THR A 29 1.06 10.80 -11.79
C THR A 29 1.45 10.36 -10.39
N LEU A 30 2.45 11.01 -9.80
CA LEU A 30 2.88 10.73 -8.43
C LEU A 30 1.76 11.11 -7.44
N ILE A 31 1.34 10.14 -6.63
CA ILE A 31 0.34 10.33 -5.57
C ILE A 31 1.04 10.59 -4.25
N LEU A 32 2.03 9.75 -3.91
CA LEU A 32 2.71 9.78 -2.62
C LEU A 32 4.13 9.24 -2.76
N SER A 33 5.09 9.89 -2.13
CA SER A 33 6.45 9.38 -1.94
C SER A 33 6.85 9.51 -0.49
N PHE A 34 7.41 8.47 0.10
CA PHE A 34 7.86 8.47 1.48
C PHE A 34 8.98 7.46 1.74
N ASN A 35 9.70 7.69 2.84
CA ASN A 35 10.76 6.83 3.29
C ASN A 35 10.42 6.22 4.65
N ILE A 36 10.67 4.92 4.80
CA ILE A 36 10.60 4.22 6.08
C ILE A 36 12.03 3.91 6.52
N PRO A 37 12.60 4.61 7.51
CA PRO A 37 13.94 4.34 8.00
C PRO A 37 14.00 3.04 8.78
N GLY A 38 15.19 2.48 8.89
CA GLY A 38 15.46 1.23 9.60
C GLY A 38 15.60 0.03 8.67
N ARG A 39 16.15 -1.05 9.21
CA ARG A 39 16.46 -2.24 8.42
C ARG A 39 15.20 -2.94 7.90
N PRO A 40 15.03 -3.05 6.58
CA PRO A 40 13.91 -3.78 5.98
C PRO A 40 13.95 -5.28 6.30
N ALA A 41 12.78 -5.90 6.42
CA ALA A 41 12.65 -7.34 6.67
C ALA A 41 11.52 -7.95 5.84
N THR A 42 11.64 -9.25 5.50
CA THR A 42 10.63 -10.01 4.79
C THR A 42 9.90 -10.99 5.71
N LYS A 43 8.65 -11.32 5.40
CA LYS A 43 7.83 -12.29 6.15
C LYS A 43 8.40 -13.70 6.10
N LYS A 44 8.96 -14.10 4.96
CA LYS A 44 9.36 -15.48 4.68
C LYS A 44 10.71 -15.82 5.28
N THR A 45 11.58 -14.85 5.50
CA THR A 45 12.92 -15.09 6.05
C THR A 45 12.81 -15.43 7.54
N SER A 46 13.36 -16.59 7.92
CA SER A 46 13.42 -17.06 9.32
C SER A 46 12.08 -17.19 10.02
N GLN A 47 11.08 -17.74 9.33
CA GLN A 47 9.77 -18.04 9.93
C GLN A 47 9.90 -18.96 11.15
N ARG A 48 8.99 -18.79 12.12
CA ARG A 48 8.94 -19.56 13.36
C ARG A 48 7.79 -20.56 13.31
N VAL A 49 8.08 -21.80 13.68
CA VAL A 49 7.04 -22.82 13.91
C VAL A 49 6.65 -22.81 15.37
N VAL A 50 5.39 -22.52 15.64
CA VAL A 50 4.83 -22.49 17.00
C VAL A 50 3.76 -23.57 17.15
N ARG A 51 3.91 -24.40 18.18
CA ARG A 51 2.92 -25.42 18.55
C ARG A 51 2.17 -24.98 19.80
N ARG A 52 0.84 -24.84 19.72
CA ARG A 52 -0.02 -24.49 20.85
C ARG A 52 -1.33 -25.25 20.76
N GLY A 53 -1.71 -25.95 21.84
CA GLY A 53 -2.99 -26.65 21.92
C GLY A 53 -3.21 -27.71 20.83
N GLY A 54 -2.16 -28.45 20.41
CA GLY A 54 -2.25 -29.47 19.35
C GLY A 54 -2.19 -28.91 17.92
N PHE A 55 -2.18 -27.58 17.73
CA PHE A 55 -2.09 -26.97 16.41
C PHE A 55 -0.67 -26.44 16.14
N THR A 56 -0.19 -26.64 14.91
CA THR A 56 1.05 -26.05 14.42
C THR A 56 0.72 -24.82 13.60
N ARG A 57 1.38 -23.69 13.92
CA ARG A 57 1.28 -22.43 13.16
C ARG A 57 2.66 -21.97 12.72
N ILE A 58 2.73 -21.45 11.51
CA ILE A 58 3.92 -20.76 11.00
C ILE A 58 3.69 -19.28 11.22
N LEU A 59 4.59 -18.65 11.98
CA LEU A 59 4.58 -17.22 12.27
C LEU A 59 5.74 -16.54 11.55
N PRO A 60 5.63 -15.25 11.23
CA PRO A 60 6.76 -14.46 10.74
C PRO A 60 7.93 -14.47 11.73
N SER A 61 9.10 -14.07 11.27
CA SER A 61 10.25 -13.88 12.16
C SER A 61 10.00 -12.74 13.15
N LEU A 62 10.69 -12.80 14.30
CA LEU A 62 10.67 -11.67 15.26
C LEU A 62 11.21 -10.38 14.65
N LEU A 63 12.13 -10.48 13.69
CA LEU A 63 12.67 -9.34 12.98
C LEU A 63 11.59 -8.67 12.13
N TYR A 64 10.79 -9.46 11.40
CA TYR A 64 9.67 -8.92 10.62
C TYR A 64 8.59 -8.29 11.51
N GLU A 65 8.22 -8.94 12.63
CA GLU A 65 7.23 -8.38 13.55
C GLU A 65 7.67 -7.02 14.14
N LYS A 66 8.98 -6.86 14.44
CA LYS A 66 9.54 -5.58 14.87
C LYS A 66 9.51 -4.54 13.75
N TYR A 67 9.86 -4.95 12.55
CA TYR A 67 9.84 -4.10 11.37
C TYR A 67 8.42 -3.63 11.05
N GLU A 68 7.44 -4.52 10.99
CA GLU A 68 6.04 -4.20 10.77
C GLU A 68 5.52 -3.20 11.80
N LYS A 69 5.83 -3.44 13.09
CA LYS A 69 5.46 -2.52 14.17
C LYS A 69 6.13 -1.14 14.05
N HIS A 70 7.38 -1.10 13.59
CA HIS A 70 8.08 0.13 13.32
C HIS A 70 7.44 0.90 12.15
N CYS A 71 7.16 0.21 11.04
CA CYS A 71 6.51 0.79 9.86
C CYS A 71 5.13 1.39 10.17
N LYS A 72 4.41 0.78 11.12
CA LYS A 72 3.07 1.24 11.52
C LYS A 72 3.05 2.73 11.86
N SER A 73 3.96 3.18 12.72
CA SER A 73 3.99 4.57 13.18
C SER A 73 4.24 5.56 12.02
N TYR A 74 5.05 5.15 11.03
CA TYR A 74 5.32 5.96 9.84
C TYR A 74 4.11 5.99 8.89
N CYS A 75 3.58 4.84 8.51
CA CYS A 75 2.45 4.75 7.59
C CYS A 75 1.21 5.46 8.14
N GLU A 76 0.87 5.25 9.41
CA GLU A 76 -0.30 5.88 10.03
C GLU A 76 -0.13 7.41 10.14
N SER A 77 1.06 7.92 10.47
CA SER A 77 1.28 9.37 10.55
C SER A 77 1.20 10.02 9.18
N ILE A 78 1.83 9.43 8.17
CA ILE A 78 1.81 9.91 6.80
C ILE A 78 0.38 9.97 6.28
N TRP A 79 -0.40 8.89 6.44
CA TRP A 79 -1.74 8.83 5.85
C TRP A 79 -2.77 9.68 6.61
N LYS A 80 -2.67 9.75 7.94
CA LYS A 80 -3.54 10.59 8.78
C LYS A 80 -3.33 12.09 8.55
N GLU A 81 -2.09 12.52 8.32
CA GLU A 81 -1.78 13.92 8.04
C GLU A 81 -2.53 14.44 6.82
N TYR A 82 -2.82 13.58 5.86
CA TYR A 82 -3.47 13.94 4.61
C TYR A 82 -4.98 13.69 4.59
N GLY A 83 -5.54 13.02 5.60
CA GLY A 83 -6.99 12.83 5.78
C GLY A 83 -7.65 12.06 4.62
N TYR A 84 -6.93 11.14 3.97
CA TYR A 84 -7.47 10.32 2.89
C TYR A 84 -8.10 9.03 3.40
N ASP A 85 -9.16 8.57 2.72
CA ASP A 85 -9.61 7.19 2.82
C ASP A 85 -8.57 6.25 2.18
N PRO A 86 -8.52 4.97 2.60
CA PRO A 86 -7.64 3.99 1.97
C PRO A 86 -7.88 3.92 0.45
N ILE A 87 -6.81 3.96 -0.33
CA ILE A 87 -6.86 3.89 -1.79
C ILE A 87 -7.52 2.58 -2.21
N ASP A 88 -8.58 2.64 -3.02
CA ASP A 88 -9.33 1.50 -3.54
C ASP A 88 -9.40 1.45 -5.08
N PHE A 89 -8.40 2.02 -5.71
CA PHE A 89 -8.18 2.03 -7.15
C PHE A 89 -6.74 1.65 -7.49
N GLY A 90 -6.43 1.44 -8.76
CA GLY A 90 -5.12 0.98 -9.20
C GLY A 90 -4.01 1.99 -8.95
N ILE A 91 -2.93 1.51 -8.38
CA ILE A 91 -1.68 2.24 -8.17
C ILE A 91 -0.50 1.42 -8.68
N SER A 92 0.52 2.09 -9.17
CA SER A 92 1.83 1.49 -9.35
C SER A 92 2.74 1.87 -8.18
N ILE A 93 3.52 0.89 -7.69
CA ILE A 93 4.49 1.12 -6.62
C ILE A 93 5.89 0.84 -7.15
N LYS A 94 6.75 1.86 -7.05
CA LYS A 94 8.20 1.70 -7.13
C LYS A 94 8.74 1.56 -5.70
N LEU A 95 9.55 0.52 -5.47
CA LEU A 95 10.15 0.22 -4.19
C LEU A 95 11.66 0.17 -4.34
N ASN A 96 12.41 0.95 -3.53
CA ASN A 96 13.85 0.82 -3.36
C ASN A 96 14.15 0.39 -1.93
N VAL A 97 14.94 -0.67 -1.79
CA VAL A 97 15.28 -1.30 -0.50
C VAL A 97 16.76 -1.12 -0.23
N TYR A 98 17.10 -0.37 0.82
CA TYR A 98 18.48 -0.13 1.24
C TYR A 98 18.80 -0.97 2.47
N LEU A 99 19.79 -1.85 2.35
CA LEU A 99 20.19 -2.80 3.40
C LEU A 99 21.52 -2.41 4.03
N ASP A 100 21.65 -2.66 5.33
CA ASP A 100 22.89 -2.47 6.10
C ASP A 100 23.91 -3.60 5.93
N SER A 101 23.53 -4.68 5.24
CA SER A 101 24.36 -5.85 5.02
C SER A 101 24.00 -6.55 3.71
N TRP A 102 24.91 -7.36 3.19
CA TRP A 102 24.69 -8.17 1.99
C TRP A 102 23.85 -9.45 2.23
N ILE A 103 23.32 -9.64 3.42
CA ILE A 103 22.35 -10.72 3.70
C ILE A 103 20.99 -10.26 3.17
N VAL A 104 20.68 -10.68 1.96
CA VAL A 104 19.57 -10.17 1.14
C VAL A 104 18.45 -11.20 1.09
N GLY A 105 17.20 -10.74 1.24
CA GLY A 105 16.02 -11.50 0.83
C GLY A 105 15.79 -11.37 -0.69
N ASP A 106 14.81 -12.09 -1.21
CA ASP A 106 14.38 -11.93 -2.59
C ASP A 106 13.53 -10.65 -2.77
N GLU A 107 13.53 -10.06 -3.97
CA GLU A 107 12.77 -8.86 -4.30
C GLU A 107 11.27 -9.05 -4.08
N CYS A 108 10.73 -10.19 -4.51
CA CYS A 108 9.32 -10.54 -4.29
C CYS A 108 8.96 -10.58 -2.81
N GLY A 109 9.90 -11.04 -1.96
CA GLY A 109 9.71 -11.04 -0.50
C GLY A 109 9.58 -9.65 0.07
N TYR A 110 10.35 -8.68 -0.41
CA TYR A 110 10.22 -7.27 0.00
C TYR A 110 8.95 -6.62 -0.56
N GLN A 111 8.61 -6.86 -1.82
CA GLN A 111 7.35 -6.39 -2.41
C GLN A 111 6.16 -6.88 -1.59
N GLN A 112 6.06 -8.18 -1.33
CA GLN A 112 4.98 -8.76 -0.53
C GLN A 112 4.93 -8.18 0.88
N ALA A 113 6.08 -8.09 1.57
CA ALA A 113 6.13 -7.57 2.93
C ALA A 113 5.64 -6.12 3.01
N ASN A 114 6.02 -5.26 2.05
CA ASN A 114 5.63 -3.86 2.05
C ASN A 114 4.20 -3.65 1.54
N GLY A 115 3.71 -4.44 0.60
CA GLY A 115 2.29 -4.45 0.22
C GLY A 115 1.39 -4.74 1.41
N ASP A 116 1.71 -5.79 2.17
CA ASP A 116 1.00 -6.15 3.41
C ASP A 116 1.03 -5.01 4.46
N ILE A 117 2.18 -4.33 4.62
CA ILE A 117 2.34 -3.21 5.57
C ILE A 117 1.48 -2.01 5.12
N ILE A 118 1.57 -1.60 3.86
CA ILE A 118 0.82 -0.48 3.31
C ILE A 118 -0.70 -0.72 3.44
N GLN A 119 -1.16 -1.95 3.20
CA GLN A 119 -2.54 -2.36 3.40
C GLN A 119 -2.93 -2.37 4.88
N ALA A 120 -2.15 -3.04 5.73
CA ALA A 120 -2.46 -3.17 7.16
C ALA A 120 -2.54 -1.81 7.90
N HIS A 121 -1.84 -0.79 7.39
CA HIS A 121 -1.81 0.54 7.98
C HIS A 121 -2.67 1.57 7.23
N GLY A 122 -3.54 1.09 6.33
CA GLY A 122 -4.64 1.86 5.79
C GLY A 122 -4.28 2.83 4.66
N ILE A 123 -3.10 2.71 4.05
CA ILE A 123 -2.76 3.50 2.84
C ILE A 123 -3.54 2.98 1.64
N ILE A 124 -3.64 1.65 1.51
CA ILE A 124 -4.47 1.00 0.49
C ILE A 124 -5.50 0.09 1.15
N LYS A 125 -6.61 -0.13 0.48
CA LYS A 125 -7.70 -0.99 0.95
C LYS A 125 -7.41 -2.47 0.75
N ASP A 126 -6.74 -2.82 -0.35
CA ASP A 126 -6.46 -4.19 -0.77
C ASP A 126 -5.23 -4.19 -1.67
N ASP A 127 -4.32 -5.16 -1.48
CA ASP A 127 -3.08 -5.31 -2.26
C ASP A 127 -3.35 -5.69 -3.73
N MET A 128 -4.56 -6.15 -4.05
CA MET A 128 -4.98 -6.40 -5.43
C MET A 128 -4.91 -5.18 -6.34
N TRP A 129 -4.85 -3.98 -5.80
CA TRP A 129 -4.74 -2.72 -6.54
C TRP A 129 -3.30 -2.35 -6.89
N ILE A 130 -2.31 -3.08 -6.37
CA ILE A 130 -0.90 -2.79 -6.58
C ILE A 130 -0.41 -3.37 -7.91
N HIS A 131 0.19 -2.52 -8.72
CA HIS A 131 1.05 -2.89 -9.83
C HIS A 131 2.50 -2.59 -9.46
N TRP A 132 3.31 -3.62 -9.26
CA TRP A 132 4.73 -3.45 -8.96
C TRP A 132 5.49 -3.03 -10.21
N VAL A 133 6.22 -1.90 -10.13
CA VAL A 133 7.01 -1.38 -11.25
C VAL A 133 8.39 -2.01 -11.22
N ASP A 134 8.73 -2.67 -12.34
CA ASP A 134 10.09 -3.08 -12.64
C ASP A 134 10.70 -2.03 -13.57
N ASN A 135 11.69 -1.29 -13.08
CA ASN A 135 12.37 -0.26 -13.88
C ASN A 135 13.58 -0.79 -14.66
N GLY A 136 13.85 -2.10 -14.62
CA GLY A 136 15.11 -2.68 -15.12
C GLY A 136 16.33 -2.31 -14.26
N GLU A 137 16.13 -1.66 -13.12
CA GLU A 137 17.14 -1.36 -12.12
C GLU A 137 16.98 -2.33 -10.93
N HIS A 138 18.09 -2.62 -10.25
CA HIS A 138 18.01 -3.41 -9.02
C HIS A 138 17.20 -2.66 -7.96
N MET A 139 16.20 -3.33 -7.40
CA MET A 139 15.40 -2.82 -6.30
C MET A 139 16.19 -2.77 -4.98
N ILE A 140 17.18 -3.66 -4.82
CA ILE A 140 17.92 -3.84 -3.57
C ILE A 140 19.28 -3.17 -3.69
N HIS A 141 19.57 -2.27 -2.74
CA HIS A 141 20.79 -1.50 -2.63
C HIS A 141 21.49 -1.77 -1.30
N TYR A 142 22.77 -1.45 -1.21
CA TYR A 142 23.52 -1.50 0.03
C TYR A 142 23.79 -0.08 0.53
N ASP A 143 23.33 0.21 1.74
CA ASP A 143 23.60 1.47 2.45
C ASP A 143 23.72 1.16 3.95
N LYS A 144 24.95 0.97 4.41
CA LYS A 144 25.23 0.56 5.78
C LYS A 144 24.81 1.60 6.82
N GLU A 145 24.96 2.85 6.48
CA GLU A 145 24.76 3.95 7.43
C GLU A 145 23.29 4.37 7.52
N ASN A 146 22.52 4.12 6.44
CA ASN A 146 21.13 4.57 6.38
C ASN A 146 20.21 3.51 5.73
N PRO A 147 20.02 2.34 6.37
CA PRO A 147 19.11 1.32 5.89
C PRO A 147 17.67 1.86 5.93
N ARG A 148 16.94 1.69 4.83
CA ARG A 148 15.59 2.23 4.65
C ARG A 148 14.83 1.57 3.52
N ILE A 149 13.56 1.89 3.41
CA ILE A 149 12.77 1.69 2.20
C ILE A 149 12.32 3.04 1.69
N GLU A 150 12.43 3.23 0.38
CA GLU A 150 11.84 4.34 -0.34
C GLU A 150 10.67 3.82 -1.17
N VAL A 151 9.52 4.48 -1.04
CA VAL A 151 8.26 4.08 -1.67
C VAL A 151 7.73 5.24 -2.49
N GLU A 152 7.44 5.00 -3.78
CA GLU A 152 6.70 5.91 -4.65
C GLU A 152 5.41 5.24 -5.10
N LEU A 153 4.27 5.87 -4.81
CA LEU A 153 2.97 5.48 -5.30
C LEU A 153 2.56 6.42 -6.43
N LYS A 154 2.24 5.84 -7.59
CA LYS A 154 1.74 6.59 -8.74
C LYS A 154 0.39 6.05 -9.18
N ARG A 155 -0.39 6.87 -9.83
CA ARG A 155 -1.64 6.45 -10.45
C ARG A 155 -1.37 5.38 -11.53
N PHE A 156 -2.12 4.30 -11.49
CA PHE A 156 -2.11 3.24 -12.49
C PHE A 156 -3.54 2.79 -12.76
N LYS A 157 -4.03 2.92 -13.99
CA LYS A 157 -5.37 2.46 -14.32
C LYS A 157 -5.40 0.93 -14.37
N HIS A 158 -5.94 0.32 -13.32
CA HIS A 158 -6.02 -1.14 -13.20
C HIS A 158 -7.23 -1.68 -13.95
N PRO A 159 -7.10 -2.80 -14.72
CA PRO A 159 -8.21 -3.39 -15.49
C PRO A 159 -9.47 -3.71 -14.65
N LYS A 160 -9.30 -4.02 -13.38
CA LYS A 160 -10.42 -4.30 -12.45
C LYS A 160 -11.27 -3.07 -12.12
N GLU A 161 -10.78 -1.85 -12.35
CA GLU A 161 -11.56 -0.63 -12.11
C GLU A 161 -12.79 -0.57 -13.01
N ASP A 162 -12.64 -0.88 -14.28
CA ASP A 162 -13.75 -0.88 -15.23
C ASP A 162 -14.83 -1.89 -14.79
N TYR A 163 -14.42 -3.09 -14.36
CA TYR A 163 -15.35 -4.10 -13.84
C TYR A 163 -16.05 -3.66 -12.54
N ARG A 164 -15.33 -3.03 -11.61
CA ARG A 164 -15.90 -2.47 -10.38
C ARG A 164 -16.96 -1.41 -10.71
N ASN A 165 -16.63 -0.48 -11.60
CA ASN A 165 -17.51 0.62 -11.98
C ASN A 165 -18.79 0.11 -12.67
N GLU A 166 -18.69 -0.87 -13.58
CA GLU A 166 -19.86 -1.53 -14.16
C GLU A 166 -20.74 -2.22 -13.11
N LYS A 167 -20.16 -2.85 -12.12
CA LYS A 167 -20.92 -3.50 -11.05
C LYS A 167 -21.68 -2.49 -10.20
N ILE A 168 -21.05 -1.38 -9.81
CA ILE A 168 -21.67 -0.29 -9.07
C ILE A 168 -22.84 0.30 -9.86
N GLU A 169 -22.66 0.55 -11.14
CA GLU A 169 -23.72 1.09 -12.01
C GLU A 169 -24.91 0.12 -12.11
N LYS A 170 -24.67 -1.17 -12.30
CA LYS A 170 -25.70 -2.20 -12.35
C LYS A 170 -26.49 -2.29 -11.03
N GLU A 171 -25.82 -2.16 -9.88
CA GLU A 171 -26.44 -2.14 -8.57
C GLU A 171 -27.30 -0.87 -8.35
N ALA A 172 -26.78 0.29 -8.72
CA ALA A 172 -27.52 1.56 -8.65
C ALA A 172 -28.80 1.54 -9.49
N ILE A 173 -28.73 0.99 -10.71
CA ILE A 173 -29.91 0.81 -11.57
C ILE A 173 -30.94 -0.15 -10.93
N LYS A 174 -30.50 -1.24 -10.32
CA LYS A 174 -31.38 -2.16 -9.59
C LYS A 174 -32.12 -1.49 -8.43
N GLU A 175 -31.39 -0.71 -7.64
CA GLU A 175 -31.98 0.02 -6.51
C GLU A 175 -32.99 1.09 -6.96
N ALA A 176 -32.65 1.84 -8.01
CA ALA A 176 -33.55 2.83 -8.58
C ALA A 176 -34.85 2.20 -9.06
N LYS A 177 -34.77 1.05 -9.75
CA LYS A 177 -35.96 0.28 -10.19
C LYS A 177 -36.80 -0.23 -9.01
N LYS A 178 -36.16 -0.66 -7.91
CA LYS A 178 -36.87 -1.11 -6.69
C LYS A 178 -37.61 0.03 -6.02
N LYS A 179 -36.96 1.20 -5.85
CA LYS A 179 -37.58 2.42 -5.29
C LYS A 179 -38.73 2.93 -6.13
N ALA A 180 -38.65 2.83 -7.47
CA ALA A 180 -39.72 3.24 -8.37
C ALA A 180 -40.97 2.32 -8.31
N LYS A 181 -40.80 1.02 -8.01
CA LYS A 181 -41.90 0.07 -7.80
C LYS A 181 -42.64 0.33 -6.48
N THR A 182 -41.89 0.57 -5.38
CA THR A 182 -42.46 0.84 -4.04
C THR A 182 -43.23 2.18 -3.95
N LYS A 183 -42.99 3.12 -4.87
CA LYS A 183 -43.75 4.39 -4.94
C LYS A 183 -45.06 4.31 -5.74
N LYS A 184 -45.32 3.19 -6.42
CA LYS A 184 -46.53 2.97 -7.23
C LYS A 184 -47.59 2.08 -6.53
N GLU A 185 -47.23 1.50 -5.39
CA GLU A 185 -48.12 0.83 -4.45
C GLU A 185 -48.52 1.82 -3.34
#